data_a414d83250a5d76ca59485b86e2e8f8f
#
_entry.id   a414d83250a5d76ca59485b86e2e8f8f
#
_cell.length_a   1.000
_cell.length_b   1.000
_cell.length_c   1.000
_cell.angle_alpha   90.00
_cell.angle_beta   90.00
_cell.angle_gamma   90.00
#
_symmetry.space_group_name_H-M   'P 1'
#
loop_
_entity.id
_entity.type
_entity.pdbx_description
1 polymer ?
#
loop_
_entity_poly.entity_id
_entity_poly.type
_entity_poly.pdbx_seq_one_letter_code
_entity_poly.pdbx_strand_id
1 'polypeptide(L)'
;MCMAVLCTSCASYKKVVYLQDVEPLKQQVIEQKYEVYIHNDDLLAIMVNSKNPELALPFNMPMISYQIGSQSSPQQRVLGYLVDTNGEIDFPILGKMHVAGLTRLQLTELIKQRLTEEDLIKDPVVTVQFLNYKVSVMGEVNRPGSFNISGDRITLLEALSMAGDLTIYGRRDRVAVIRENDGQRTILYHDLRSSDVFNSPCYYLQQNDIVYVEPNNSKAGQSEINQNKSVGVWLSAGSILVSIVSLIVTLTK
;
A
#
# COMPACT_ATOMS: atom_id res chain seq x y z
N MET A 1 -44.58 29.76 -23.88
CA MET A 1 -43.20 29.63 -24.39
C MET A 1 -42.36 28.95 -23.30
N CYS A 2 -42.27 27.63 -23.36
CA CYS A 2 -41.53 26.81 -22.37
C CYS A 2 -40.06 26.74 -22.77
N MET A 3 -39.19 27.40 -22.02
CA MET A 3 -37.74 27.37 -22.23
C MET A 3 -37.19 26.09 -21.57
N ALA A 4 -36.92 25.06 -22.39
CA ALA A 4 -36.27 23.82 -21.95
C ALA A 4 -34.79 24.10 -21.68
N VAL A 5 -34.41 24.19 -20.39
CA VAL A 5 -33.00 24.23 -19.95
C VAL A 5 -32.46 22.82 -20.04
N LEU A 6 -31.73 22.51 -21.11
CA LEU A 6 -30.95 21.30 -21.27
C LEU A 6 -29.72 21.40 -20.38
N CYS A 7 -29.79 20.83 -19.14
CA CYS A 7 -28.64 20.61 -18.29
C CYS A 7 -27.82 19.49 -18.89
N THR A 8 -26.81 19.80 -19.73
CA THR A 8 -25.81 18.85 -20.16
C THR A 8 -24.80 18.61 -19.01
N SER A 9 -25.10 17.65 -18.15
CA SER A 9 -24.13 17.14 -17.19
C SER A 9 -23.15 16.22 -17.92
N CYS A 10 -22.10 16.77 -18.54
CA CYS A 10 -21.01 16.01 -19.09
C CYS A 10 -20.10 15.54 -17.94
N ALA A 11 -20.25 14.32 -17.50
CA ALA A 11 -19.23 13.66 -16.66
C ALA A 11 -17.94 13.53 -17.48
N SER A 12 -16.89 14.27 -17.08
CA SER A 12 -15.62 14.22 -17.79
C SER A 12 -14.89 12.91 -17.48
N TYR A 13 -14.75 12.00 -18.47
CA TYR A 13 -13.99 10.75 -18.37
C TYR A 13 -12.53 11.00 -17.96
N LYS A 14 -11.98 12.17 -18.26
CA LYS A 14 -10.62 12.61 -17.86
C LYS A 14 -10.36 12.55 -16.35
N LYS A 15 -11.41 12.50 -15.52
CA LYS A 15 -11.25 12.36 -14.06
C LYS A 15 -10.98 10.93 -13.62
N VAL A 16 -11.19 9.94 -14.49
CA VAL A 16 -11.08 8.51 -14.16
C VAL A 16 -9.92 7.79 -14.88
N VAL A 17 -9.43 8.37 -15.99
CA VAL A 17 -8.36 7.76 -16.80
C VAL A 17 -7.00 8.07 -16.19
N TYR A 18 -6.11 7.09 -16.21
CA TYR A 18 -4.71 7.19 -15.76
C TYR A 18 -3.81 7.67 -16.89
N LEU A 19 -2.63 8.22 -16.56
CA LEU A 19 -1.51 8.45 -17.46
C LEU A 19 -1.89 9.12 -18.80
N GLN A 20 -2.62 10.24 -18.71
CA GLN A 20 -3.22 10.90 -19.89
C GLN A 20 -2.21 11.66 -20.76
N ASP A 21 -1.02 11.91 -20.25
CA ASP A 21 0.07 12.66 -20.86
C ASP A 21 1.18 11.77 -21.45
N VAL A 22 1.00 10.44 -21.41
CA VAL A 22 2.01 9.50 -21.95
C VAL A 22 1.93 9.46 -23.46
N GLU A 23 3.08 9.70 -24.12
CA GLU A 23 3.24 9.49 -25.54
C GLU A 23 3.47 7.98 -25.82
N PRO A 24 2.65 7.34 -26.66
CA PRO A 24 2.83 5.94 -27.01
C PRO A 24 4.22 5.67 -27.60
N LEU A 25 4.84 4.55 -27.22
CA LEU A 25 6.14 4.08 -27.72
C LEU A 25 7.37 4.93 -27.34
N LYS A 26 7.22 5.97 -26.53
CA LYS A 26 8.36 6.72 -26.02
C LYS A 26 9.01 5.93 -24.87
N GLN A 27 10.23 5.47 -25.12
CA GLN A 27 11.02 4.83 -24.05
C GLN A 27 11.52 5.88 -23.07
N GLN A 28 11.28 5.66 -21.79
CA GLN A 28 11.84 6.47 -20.71
C GLN A 28 12.91 5.67 -19.98
N VAL A 29 14.04 6.30 -19.71
CA VAL A 29 15.09 5.69 -18.90
C VAL A 29 14.61 5.70 -17.44
N ILE A 30 14.60 4.54 -16.79
CA ILE A 30 14.30 4.44 -15.37
C ILE A 30 15.60 4.75 -14.61
N GLU A 31 15.75 6.00 -14.19
CA GLU A 31 16.94 6.47 -13.46
C GLU A 31 16.95 6.02 -12.00
N GLN A 32 15.79 5.80 -11.42
CA GLN A 32 15.67 5.40 -10.02
C GLN A 32 16.00 3.92 -9.86
N LYS A 33 17.17 3.62 -9.31
CA LYS A 33 17.45 2.31 -8.74
C LYS A 33 16.67 2.20 -7.44
N TYR A 34 15.69 1.30 -7.43
CA TYR A 34 14.97 0.98 -6.21
C TYR A 34 15.85 0.08 -5.32
N GLU A 35 16.18 0.57 -4.15
CA GLU A 35 16.86 -0.22 -3.11
C GLU A 35 16.02 -0.16 -1.84
N VAL A 36 15.67 -1.32 -1.30
CA VAL A 36 15.01 -1.43 0.00
C VAL A 36 16.09 -1.40 1.06
N TYR A 37 15.98 -0.42 1.95
CA TYR A 37 16.81 -0.33 3.14
C TYR A 37 16.11 -1.01 4.31
N ILE A 38 16.91 -1.60 5.19
CA ILE A 38 16.44 -2.22 6.43
C ILE A 38 16.21 -1.12 7.45
N HIS A 39 15.07 -1.15 8.12
CA HIS A 39 14.68 -0.22 9.17
C HIS A 39 14.45 -0.96 10.49
N ASN A 40 14.33 -0.17 11.56
CA ASN A 40 13.93 -0.70 12.87
C ASN A 40 12.54 -1.35 12.72
N ASP A 41 12.29 -2.38 13.53
CA ASP A 41 11.08 -3.22 13.50
C ASP A 41 10.90 -4.10 12.25
N ASP A 42 11.88 -4.13 11.33
CA ASP A 42 11.90 -5.11 10.26
C ASP A 42 12.18 -6.51 10.80
N LEU A 43 11.46 -7.49 10.25
CA LEU A 43 11.67 -8.90 10.57
C LEU A 43 12.34 -9.59 9.39
N LEU A 44 13.57 -10.04 9.58
CA LEU A 44 14.43 -10.60 8.54
C LEU A 44 14.55 -12.11 8.69
N ALA A 45 14.23 -12.86 7.64
CA ALA A 45 14.68 -14.24 7.52
C ALA A 45 16.08 -14.25 6.94
N ILE A 46 17.03 -14.80 7.67
CA ILE A 46 18.41 -14.96 7.23
C ILE A 46 18.71 -16.46 7.22
N MET A 47 19.09 -16.97 6.06
CA MET A 47 19.41 -18.38 5.87
C MET A 47 20.84 -18.50 5.36
N VAL A 48 21.62 -19.28 6.05
CA VAL A 48 23.02 -19.61 5.69
C VAL A 48 23.07 -21.04 5.18
N ASN A 49 23.66 -21.23 4.02
CA ASN A 49 23.95 -22.54 3.45
C ASN A 49 25.44 -22.64 3.13
N SER A 50 25.93 -23.86 3.05
CA SER A 50 27.32 -24.19 2.73
C SER A 50 27.37 -25.53 2.02
N LYS A 51 28.50 -25.83 1.32
CA LYS A 51 28.73 -27.15 0.75
C LYS A 51 28.74 -28.24 1.81
N ASN A 52 29.14 -27.92 3.05
CA ASN A 52 28.96 -28.77 4.21
C ASN A 52 27.76 -28.24 5.04
N PRO A 53 26.56 -28.84 4.94
CA PRO A 53 25.38 -28.37 5.64
C PRO A 53 25.52 -28.35 7.17
N GLU A 54 26.31 -29.24 7.74
CA GLU A 54 26.51 -29.31 9.20
C GLU A 54 27.13 -28.03 9.75
N LEU A 55 28.03 -27.39 9.00
CA LEU A 55 28.67 -26.14 9.39
C LEU A 55 27.65 -24.94 9.35
N ALA A 56 26.61 -25.04 8.56
CA ALA A 56 25.62 -23.99 8.43
C ALA A 56 24.51 -24.07 9.50
N LEU A 57 24.29 -25.26 10.09
CA LEU A 57 23.19 -25.47 11.06
C LEU A 57 23.20 -24.49 12.24
N PRO A 58 24.34 -24.17 12.87
CA PRO A 58 24.36 -23.28 14.03
C PRO A 58 23.96 -21.83 13.73
N PHE A 59 24.02 -21.42 12.46
CA PHE A 59 23.70 -20.06 12.02
C PHE A 59 22.24 -19.88 11.61
N ASN A 60 21.49 -20.99 11.52
CA ASN A 60 20.09 -20.96 11.10
C ASN A 60 19.15 -21.09 12.31
N MET A 61 18.14 -20.25 12.38
CA MET A 61 17.09 -20.42 13.36
C MET A 61 16.32 -21.73 13.11
N PRO A 62 15.96 -22.49 14.16
CA PRO A 62 15.18 -23.70 14.01
C PRO A 62 13.80 -23.35 13.44
N MET A 63 13.33 -24.10 12.44
CA MET A 63 11.94 -24.03 12.00
C MET A 63 11.05 -24.66 13.07
N ILE A 64 10.18 -23.87 13.70
CA ILE A 64 9.23 -24.39 14.68
C ILE A 64 7.90 -24.64 13.98
N SER A 65 7.46 -25.91 14.00
CA SER A 65 6.13 -26.32 13.52
C SER A 65 5.21 -26.42 14.74
N TYR A 66 4.22 -25.52 14.88
CA TYR A 66 3.18 -25.65 15.88
C TYR A 66 1.95 -26.31 15.26
N GLN A 67 1.48 -27.41 15.86
CA GLN A 67 0.16 -27.95 15.62
C GLN A 67 -0.80 -27.31 16.62
N ILE A 68 -1.66 -26.42 16.16
CA ILE A 68 -2.74 -25.86 16.96
C ILE A 68 -4.04 -26.53 16.52
N GLY A 69 -4.49 -27.50 17.31
CA GLY A 69 -5.77 -28.21 17.11
C GLY A 69 -5.74 -29.33 16.09
N SER A 70 -6.62 -30.30 16.26
CA SER A 70 -6.65 -31.59 15.53
C SER A 70 -7.18 -31.53 14.09
N GLN A 71 -7.33 -30.36 13.45
CA GLN A 71 -7.83 -30.21 12.09
C GLN A 71 -7.15 -29.12 11.24
N SER A 72 -6.05 -28.53 11.67
CA SER A 72 -5.31 -27.53 10.86
C SER A 72 -4.01 -28.12 10.33
N SER A 73 -3.73 -27.89 9.06
CA SER A 73 -2.45 -28.18 8.47
C SER A 73 -1.32 -27.52 9.27
N PRO A 74 -0.17 -28.19 9.50
CA PRO A 74 0.93 -27.60 10.24
C PRO A 74 1.40 -26.34 9.51
N GLN A 75 1.22 -25.19 10.13
CA GLN A 75 1.77 -23.94 9.64
C GLN A 75 3.24 -23.87 10.05
N GLN A 76 4.14 -24.07 9.09
CA GLN A 76 5.55 -23.78 9.27
C GLN A 76 5.73 -22.27 9.32
N ARG A 77 6.16 -21.76 10.47
CA ARG A 77 6.52 -20.36 10.62
C ARG A 77 8.04 -20.25 10.55
N VAL A 78 8.53 -19.52 9.56
CA VAL A 78 9.94 -19.12 9.53
C VAL A 78 10.14 -18.12 10.64
N LEU A 79 11.05 -18.42 11.58
CA LEU A 79 11.49 -17.48 12.60
C LEU A 79 12.43 -16.46 11.94
N GLY A 80 12.26 -15.18 12.28
CA GLY A 80 13.08 -14.11 11.76
C GLY A 80 13.82 -13.37 12.87
N TYR A 81 14.83 -12.62 12.47
CA TYR A 81 15.57 -11.69 13.30
C TYR A 81 14.85 -10.34 13.28
N LEU A 82 14.38 -9.89 14.42
CA LEU A 82 13.79 -8.56 14.56
C LEU A 82 14.92 -7.54 14.68
N VAL A 83 14.88 -6.52 13.85
CA VAL A 83 15.76 -5.36 13.96
C VAL A 83 15.28 -4.51 15.14
N ASP A 84 16.15 -4.35 16.14
CA ASP A 84 15.84 -3.62 17.35
C ASP A 84 15.82 -2.10 17.16
N THR A 85 15.51 -1.35 18.22
CA THR A 85 15.46 0.12 18.21
C THR A 85 16.82 0.78 17.96
N ASN A 86 17.93 0.04 18.14
CA ASN A 86 19.29 0.51 17.84
C ASN A 86 19.69 0.16 16.39
N GLY A 87 18.81 -0.47 15.62
CA GLY A 87 19.09 -0.93 14.27
C GLY A 87 19.95 -2.20 14.23
N GLU A 88 19.94 -2.99 15.30
CA GLU A 88 20.78 -4.20 15.43
C GLU A 88 19.94 -5.47 15.38
N ILE A 89 20.56 -6.56 14.93
CA ILE A 89 20.07 -7.94 15.10
C ILE A 89 21.07 -8.72 15.94
N ASP A 90 20.59 -9.71 16.69
CA ASP A 90 21.44 -10.67 17.40
C ASP A 90 21.52 -11.95 16.55
N PHE A 91 22.66 -12.11 15.84
CA PHE A 91 22.85 -13.21 14.92
C PHE A 91 23.69 -14.32 15.59
N PRO A 92 23.28 -15.60 15.48
CA PRO A 92 23.98 -16.69 16.15
C PRO A 92 25.48 -16.71 15.86
N ILE A 93 26.30 -16.89 16.90
CA ILE A 93 27.75 -16.93 16.86
C ILE A 93 28.41 -15.58 16.53
N LEU A 94 27.94 -14.85 15.51
CA LEU A 94 28.48 -13.54 15.13
C LEU A 94 28.06 -12.42 16.11
N GLY A 95 27.03 -12.67 16.96
CA GLY A 95 26.55 -11.71 17.95
C GLY A 95 25.80 -10.54 17.32
N LYS A 96 25.83 -9.40 18.02
CA LYS A 96 25.12 -8.20 17.58
C LYS A 96 25.75 -7.57 16.36
N MET A 97 24.90 -7.24 15.37
CA MET A 97 25.30 -6.59 14.13
C MET A 97 24.34 -5.44 13.83
N HIS A 98 24.90 -4.28 13.51
CA HIS A 98 24.11 -3.15 13.04
C HIS A 98 23.72 -3.36 11.57
N VAL A 99 22.41 -3.37 11.30
CA VAL A 99 21.84 -3.70 9.98
C VAL A 99 20.93 -2.61 9.43
N ALA A 100 20.44 -1.71 10.27
CA ALA A 100 19.63 -0.59 9.82
C ALA A 100 20.41 0.29 8.84
N GLY A 101 19.74 0.75 7.78
CA GLY A 101 20.35 1.53 6.71
C GLY A 101 21.13 0.70 5.67
N LEU A 102 21.30 -0.60 5.88
CA LEU A 102 21.85 -1.49 4.86
C LEU A 102 20.75 -1.94 3.89
N THR A 103 21.14 -2.20 2.66
CA THR A 103 20.28 -2.94 1.74
C THR A 103 20.38 -4.44 2.03
N ARG A 104 19.40 -5.21 1.55
CA ARG A 104 19.42 -6.68 1.64
C ARG A 104 20.74 -7.28 1.08
N LEU A 105 21.24 -6.74 -0.03
CA LEU A 105 22.48 -7.19 -0.64
C LEU A 105 23.70 -6.86 0.22
N GLN A 106 23.75 -5.66 0.79
CA GLN A 106 24.82 -5.25 1.69
C GLN A 106 24.85 -6.11 2.96
N LEU A 107 23.67 -6.40 3.54
CA LEU A 107 23.61 -7.32 4.69
C LEU A 107 24.05 -8.75 4.32
N THR A 108 23.63 -9.24 3.16
CA THR A 108 24.09 -10.54 2.65
C THR A 108 25.60 -10.61 2.56
N GLU A 109 26.24 -9.57 2.02
CA GLU A 109 27.68 -9.53 1.85
C GLU A 109 28.40 -9.35 3.19
N LEU A 110 27.87 -8.54 4.08
CA LEU A 110 28.41 -8.36 5.44
C LEU A 110 28.46 -9.70 6.20
N ILE A 111 27.36 -10.47 6.16
CA ILE A 111 27.31 -11.78 6.83
C ILE A 111 28.31 -12.76 6.19
N LYS A 112 28.36 -12.81 4.86
CA LYS A 112 29.34 -13.67 4.15
C LYS A 112 30.78 -13.33 4.55
N GLN A 113 31.12 -12.05 4.54
CA GLN A 113 32.45 -11.57 4.92
C GLN A 113 32.80 -12.00 6.34
N ARG A 114 31.89 -11.75 7.31
CA ARG A 114 32.11 -12.15 8.72
C ARG A 114 32.32 -13.65 8.87
N LEU A 115 31.47 -14.47 8.22
CA LEU A 115 31.58 -15.93 8.26
C LEU A 115 32.90 -16.44 7.68
N THR A 116 33.45 -15.76 6.69
CA THR A 116 34.71 -16.14 6.03
C THR A 116 35.92 -15.64 6.81
N GLU A 117 35.90 -14.38 7.29
CA GLU A 117 37.03 -13.79 8.05
C GLU A 117 37.24 -14.46 9.38
N GLU A 118 36.20 -14.94 10.05
CA GLU A 118 36.27 -15.66 11.31
C GLU A 118 36.55 -17.18 11.10
N ASP A 119 36.83 -17.61 9.85
CA ASP A 119 37.12 -19.01 9.44
C ASP A 119 35.99 -19.99 9.85
N LEU A 120 34.75 -19.52 9.95
CA LEU A 120 33.59 -20.31 10.35
C LEU A 120 33.04 -21.13 9.18
N ILE A 121 32.92 -20.51 8.01
CA ILE A 121 32.48 -21.14 6.77
C ILE A 121 33.26 -20.56 5.58
N LYS A 122 33.90 -21.44 4.79
CA LYS A 122 34.77 -21.01 3.66
C LYS A 122 33.99 -20.52 2.43
N ASP A 123 32.80 -21.07 2.19
CA ASP A 123 31.95 -20.79 1.02
C ASP A 123 30.51 -20.59 1.44
N PRO A 124 30.20 -19.56 2.25
CA PRO A 124 28.85 -19.33 2.72
C PRO A 124 27.95 -18.81 1.59
N VAL A 125 26.74 -19.37 1.46
CA VAL A 125 25.64 -18.84 0.66
C VAL A 125 24.62 -18.29 1.62
N VAL A 126 24.49 -16.97 1.65
CA VAL A 126 23.58 -16.26 2.55
C VAL A 126 22.40 -15.72 1.76
N THR A 127 21.19 -15.97 2.24
CA THR A 127 19.95 -15.43 1.70
C THR A 127 19.26 -14.61 2.77
N VAL A 128 18.89 -13.37 2.45
CA VAL A 128 18.14 -12.47 3.34
C VAL A 128 16.82 -12.14 2.70
N GLN A 129 15.72 -12.22 3.46
CA GLN A 129 14.36 -11.90 3.02
C GLN A 129 13.62 -11.13 4.11
N PHE A 130 12.76 -10.17 3.73
CA PHE A 130 11.84 -9.52 4.65
C PHE A 130 10.63 -10.43 4.89
N LEU A 131 10.25 -10.63 6.15
CA LEU A 131 9.08 -11.44 6.54
C LEU A 131 7.82 -10.60 6.80
N ASN A 132 7.99 -9.34 7.14
CA ASN A 132 6.89 -8.45 7.51
C ASN A 132 6.70 -7.27 6.54
N TYR A 133 7.28 -7.37 5.30
CA TYR A 133 7.09 -6.32 4.32
C TYR A 133 5.61 -6.20 3.95
N LYS A 134 4.99 -5.10 4.35
CA LYS A 134 3.59 -4.79 4.08
C LYS A 134 3.41 -3.32 3.72
N VAL A 135 2.41 -3.05 2.92
CA VAL A 135 1.89 -1.71 2.64
C VAL A 135 0.40 -1.67 2.96
N SER A 136 -0.11 -0.51 3.36
CA SER A 136 -1.52 -0.34 3.67
C SER A 136 -2.17 0.57 2.63
N VAL A 137 -3.34 0.19 2.13
CA VAL A 137 -4.13 1.01 1.19
C VAL A 137 -5.48 1.29 1.81
N MET A 138 -5.86 2.55 1.88
CA MET A 138 -7.10 2.99 2.50
C MET A 138 -7.80 4.11 1.72
N GLY A 139 -9.05 4.38 2.07
CA GLY A 139 -9.87 5.40 1.43
C GLY A 139 -10.73 4.83 0.30
N GLU A 140 -10.83 5.55 -0.81
CA GLU A 140 -11.73 5.23 -1.93
C GLU A 140 -11.15 4.20 -2.90
N VAL A 141 -10.88 3.00 -2.40
CA VAL A 141 -10.50 1.81 -3.14
C VAL A 141 -11.52 0.70 -2.94
N ASN A 142 -11.54 -0.29 -3.84
CA ASN A 142 -12.53 -1.38 -3.75
C ASN A 142 -12.28 -2.33 -2.59
N ARG A 143 -11.02 -2.55 -2.19
CA ARG A 143 -10.63 -3.45 -1.09
C ARG A 143 -9.56 -2.79 -0.23
N PRO A 144 -9.94 -1.88 0.69
CA PRO A 144 -8.98 -1.30 1.62
C PRO A 144 -8.42 -2.36 2.57
N GLY A 145 -7.14 -2.23 2.94
CA GLY A 145 -6.49 -3.18 3.84
C GLY A 145 -4.98 -3.07 3.84
N SER A 146 -4.33 -3.93 4.61
CA SER A 146 -2.87 -4.11 4.60
C SER A 146 -2.51 -5.33 3.78
N PHE A 147 -1.56 -5.18 2.88
CA PHE A 147 -1.13 -6.20 1.93
C PHE A 147 0.31 -6.59 2.21
N ASN A 148 0.55 -7.88 2.41
CA ASN A 148 1.90 -8.43 2.54
C ASN A 148 2.53 -8.55 1.16
N ILE A 149 3.77 -8.12 1.04
CA ILE A 149 4.53 -8.10 -0.20
C ILE A 149 5.54 -9.24 -0.18
N SER A 150 5.37 -10.18 -1.10
CA SER A 150 6.26 -11.35 -1.21
C SER A 150 7.51 -11.06 -2.06
N GLY A 151 7.54 -9.94 -2.77
CA GLY A 151 8.65 -9.51 -3.62
C GLY A 151 9.59 -8.54 -2.91
N ASP A 152 10.66 -8.18 -3.62
CA ASP A 152 11.64 -7.21 -3.12
C ASP A 152 11.16 -5.77 -3.23
N ARG A 153 10.14 -5.50 -4.04
CA ARG A 153 9.62 -4.16 -4.30
C ARG A 153 8.13 -4.20 -4.61
N ILE A 154 7.49 -3.08 -4.40
CA ILE A 154 6.13 -2.79 -4.86
C ILE A 154 6.03 -1.34 -5.29
N THR A 155 5.32 -1.07 -6.38
CA THR A 155 5.02 0.27 -6.85
C THR A 155 3.68 0.76 -6.30
N LEU A 156 3.47 2.08 -6.31
CA LEU A 156 2.19 2.70 -5.95
C LEU A 156 1.03 2.12 -6.77
N LEU A 157 1.22 1.92 -8.07
CA LEU A 157 0.19 1.38 -8.96
C LEU A 157 -0.11 -0.10 -8.67
N GLU A 158 0.92 -0.90 -8.35
CA GLU A 158 0.72 -2.30 -7.92
C GLU A 158 -0.05 -2.38 -6.61
N ALA A 159 0.27 -1.54 -5.62
CA ALA A 159 -0.45 -1.51 -4.36
C ALA A 159 -1.93 -1.14 -4.55
N LEU A 160 -2.24 -0.16 -5.39
CA LEU A 160 -3.61 0.19 -5.76
C LEU A 160 -4.32 -0.95 -6.49
N SER A 161 -3.61 -1.66 -7.39
CA SER A 161 -4.15 -2.86 -8.06
C SER A 161 -4.48 -3.98 -7.07
N MET A 162 -3.62 -4.24 -6.06
CA MET A 162 -3.91 -5.19 -4.98
C MET A 162 -5.16 -4.81 -4.19
N ALA A 163 -5.39 -3.51 -3.99
CA ALA A 163 -6.60 -2.97 -3.37
C ALA A 163 -7.82 -2.98 -4.31
N GLY A 164 -7.72 -3.56 -5.51
CA GLY A 164 -8.79 -3.67 -6.49
C GLY A 164 -9.11 -2.36 -7.21
N ASP A 165 -8.13 -1.46 -7.29
CA ASP A 165 -8.20 -0.14 -7.90
C ASP A 165 -9.10 0.87 -7.13
N LEU A 166 -9.05 2.13 -7.54
CA LEU A 166 -9.87 3.20 -7.00
C LEU A 166 -11.33 3.01 -7.41
N THR A 167 -12.25 3.31 -6.50
CA THR A 167 -13.67 3.43 -6.85
C THR A 167 -13.91 4.61 -7.79
N ILE A 168 -15.11 4.71 -8.37
CA ILE A 168 -15.49 5.88 -9.18
C ILE A 168 -15.49 7.19 -8.37
N TYR A 169 -15.53 7.09 -7.06
CA TYR A 169 -15.48 8.21 -6.13
C TYR A 169 -14.06 8.59 -5.70
N GLY A 170 -13.06 7.76 -5.99
CA GLY A 170 -11.66 8.01 -5.65
C GLY A 170 -11.06 9.12 -6.51
N ARG A 171 -10.35 10.04 -5.87
CA ARG A 171 -9.63 11.12 -6.54
C ARG A 171 -8.29 10.62 -7.09
N ARG A 172 -8.20 10.49 -8.42
CA ARG A 172 -6.97 10.09 -9.10
C ARG A 172 -5.93 11.20 -9.16
N ASP A 173 -6.38 12.44 -9.03
CA ASP A 173 -5.51 13.63 -9.02
C ASP A 173 -4.86 13.88 -7.66
N ARG A 174 -5.23 13.11 -6.62
CA ARG A 174 -4.75 13.37 -5.26
C ARG A 174 -4.72 12.10 -4.43
N VAL A 175 -3.75 11.26 -4.73
CA VAL A 175 -3.44 10.06 -3.93
C VAL A 175 -2.24 10.35 -3.05
N ALA A 176 -2.39 10.21 -1.74
CA ALA A 176 -1.33 10.46 -0.77
C ALA A 176 -0.56 9.17 -0.49
N VAL A 177 0.76 9.27 -0.44
CA VAL A 177 1.63 8.28 0.21
C VAL A 177 2.14 8.89 1.50
N ILE A 178 1.88 8.22 2.60
CA ILE A 178 2.32 8.61 3.95
C ILE A 178 3.43 7.65 4.33
N ARG A 179 4.61 8.20 4.56
CA ARG A 179 5.83 7.47 4.92
C ARG A 179 6.38 7.98 6.23
N GLU A 180 6.79 7.06 7.08
CA GLU A 180 7.45 7.37 8.35
C GLU A 180 8.86 6.77 8.33
N ASN A 181 9.88 7.63 8.37
CA ASN A 181 11.28 7.24 8.45
C ASN A 181 11.97 8.09 9.51
N ASP A 182 12.79 7.49 10.33
CA ASP A 182 13.67 8.14 11.33
C ASP A 182 12.93 9.16 12.20
N GLY A 183 11.71 8.81 12.63
CA GLY A 183 10.87 9.67 13.46
C GLY A 183 10.25 10.87 12.72
N GLN A 184 10.40 10.94 11.41
CA GLN A 184 9.76 11.95 10.56
C GLN A 184 8.65 11.34 9.72
N ARG A 185 7.54 12.09 9.60
CA ARG A 185 6.42 11.71 8.72
C ARG A 185 6.39 12.61 7.50
N THR A 186 6.41 12.02 6.32
CA THR A 186 6.28 12.70 5.03
C THR A 186 4.97 12.29 4.36
N ILE A 187 4.24 13.26 3.82
CA ILE A 187 3.03 13.03 3.03
C ILE A 187 3.26 13.58 1.65
N LEU A 188 3.25 12.71 0.64
CA LEU A 188 3.44 13.07 -0.75
C LEU A 188 2.17 12.79 -1.54
N TYR A 189 1.69 13.79 -2.28
CA TYR A 189 0.52 13.65 -3.14
C TYR A 189 0.91 13.36 -4.58
N HIS A 190 0.17 12.44 -5.20
CA HIS A 190 0.40 11.98 -6.57
C HIS A 190 -0.84 12.19 -7.42
N ASP A 191 -0.65 12.71 -8.63
CA ASP A 191 -1.67 12.69 -9.66
C ASP A 191 -1.45 11.47 -10.56
N LEU A 192 -2.30 10.46 -10.40
CA LEU A 192 -2.21 9.23 -11.20
C LEU A 192 -2.60 9.43 -12.68
N ARG A 193 -3.12 10.61 -13.03
CA ARG A 193 -3.46 10.95 -14.41
C ARG A 193 -2.24 11.44 -15.19
N SER A 194 -1.17 11.81 -14.48
CA SER A 194 0.10 12.25 -15.06
C SER A 194 1.17 11.16 -14.96
N SER A 195 2.04 11.11 -15.96
CA SER A 195 3.25 10.29 -15.99
C SER A 195 4.30 10.71 -14.97
N ASP A 196 4.19 11.89 -14.39
CA ASP A 196 5.07 12.37 -13.31
C ASP A 196 5.07 11.45 -12.08
N VAL A 197 4.03 10.65 -11.91
CA VAL A 197 3.98 9.64 -10.84
C VAL A 197 5.19 8.70 -10.89
N PHE A 198 5.73 8.40 -12.07
CA PHE A 198 6.89 7.52 -12.21
C PHE A 198 8.19 8.14 -11.69
N ASN A 199 8.27 9.48 -11.64
CA ASN A 199 9.44 10.22 -11.16
C ASN A 199 9.38 10.52 -9.65
N SER A 200 8.29 10.12 -9.00
CA SER A 200 8.10 10.38 -7.57
C SER A 200 9.05 9.54 -6.70
N PRO A 201 9.65 10.10 -5.65
CA PRO A 201 10.45 9.35 -4.68
C PRO A 201 9.61 8.32 -3.90
N CYS A 202 8.28 8.42 -3.95
CA CYS A 202 7.36 7.46 -3.36
C CYS A 202 6.66 6.57 -4.40
N TYR A 203 7.12 6.56 -5.65
CA TYR A 203 6.59 5.63 -6.66
C TYR A 203 6.82 4.17 -6.25
N TYR A 204 8.03 3.87 -5.76
CA TYR A 204 8.32 2.64 -5.06
C TYR A 204 7.99 2.80 -3.57
N LEU A 205 7.08 1.97 -3.10
CA LEU A 205 6.65 2.00 -1.70
C LEU A 205 7.68 1.29 -0.81
N GLN A 206 7.80 1.78 0.41
CA GLN A 206 8.63 1.19 1.46
C GLN A 206 7.77 0.42 2.47
N GLN A 207 8.45 -0.31 3.36
CA GLN A 207 7.83 -1.00 4.50
C GLN A 207 6.95 -0.03 5.30
N ASN A 208 5.74 -0.46 5.62
CA ASN A 208 4.73 0.28 6.39
C ASN A 208 4.19 1.57 5.72
N ASP A 209 4.51 1.86 4.46
CA ASP A 209 3.88 2.96 3.74
C ASP A 209 2.35 2.83 3.75
N ILE A 210 1.66 3.96 3.87
CA ILE A 210 0.21 4.04 3.78
C ILE A 210 -0.17 4.82 2.52
N VAL A 211 -0.92 4.18 1.65
CA VAL A 211 -1.52 4.81 0.46
C VAL A 211 -2.95 5.22 0.81
N TYR A 212 -3.24 6.51 0.74
CA TYR A 212 -4.56 7.04 1.01
C TYR A 212 -5.18 7.68 -0.22
N VAL A 213 -6.36 7.19 -0.59
CA VAL A 213 -7.16 7.71 -1.71
C VAL A 213 -8.28 8.57 -1.18
N GLU A 214 -8.23 9.86 -1.47
CA GLU A 214 -9.27 10.81 -1.05
C GLU A 214 -10.59 10.58 -1.81
N PRO A 215 -11.76 10.74 -1.14
CA PRO A 215 -13.05 10.76 -1.81
C PRO A 215 -13.25 12.05 -2.61
N ASN A 216 -14.03 11.97 -3.68
CA ASN A 216 -14.45 13.15 -4.43
C ASN A 216 -15.69 13.81 -3.78
N ASN A 217 -16.01 15.04 -4.24
CA ASN A 217 -17.13 15.81 -3.71
C ASN A 217 -18.50 15.11 -3.92
N SER A 218 -18.63 14.25 -4.92
CA SER A 218 -19.89 13.53 -5.16
C SER A 218 -20.21 12.56 -4.03
N LYS A 219 -19.19 11.89 -3.46
CA LYS A 219 -19.37 11.03 -2.28
C LYS A 219 -19.67 11.83 -1.02
N ALA A 220 -18.98 12.94 -0.82
CA ALA A 220 -19.26 13.83 0.30
C ALA A 220 -20.72 14.33 0.25
N GLY A 221 -21.19 14.76 -0.92
CA GLY A 221 -22.57 15.17 -1.12
C GLY A 221 -23.61 14.06 -0.88
N GLN A 222 -23.30 12.81 -1.26
CA GLN A 222 -24.19 11.68 -0.96
C GLN A 222 -24.32 11.40 0.54
N SER A 223 -23.25 11.59 1.31
CA SER A 223 -23.27 11.44 2.77
C SER A 223 -24.18 12.48 3.43
N GLU A 224 -24.22 13.72 2.91
CA GLU A 224 -25.10 14.77 3.42
C GLU A 224 -26.57 14.57 3.02
N ILE A 225 -26.84 14.05 1.82
CA ILE A 225 -28.20 13.78 1.34
C ILE A 225 -28.88 12.69 2.17
N ASN A 226 -28.13 11.70 2.64
CA ASN A 226 -28.66 10.62 3.47
C ASN A 226 -29.03 11.07 4.90
N GLN A 227 -28.63 12.25 5.34
CA GLN A 227 -28.84 12.75 6.70
C GLN A 227 -29.94 13.80 6.88
N ASN A 228 -30.78 14.16 5.93
CA ASN A 228 -31.98 15.00 6.13
C ASN A 228 -32.36 15.98 5.02
N LYS A 229 -31.74 15.96 3.84
CA LYS A 229 -32.12 16.80 2.73
C LYS A 229 -32.64 15.99 1.54
N SER A 230 -33.58 15.07 1.76
CA SER A 230 -34.14 14.36 0.64
C SER A 230 -35.02 15.36 -0.16
N VAL A 231 -34.59 15.66 -1.38
CA VAL A 231 -35.38 16.42 -2.36
C VAL A 231 -36.78 15.84 -2.47
N GLY A 232 -36.95 14.53 -2.21
CA GLY A 232 -38.21 13.83 -2.14
C GLY A 232 -39.18 14.38 -1.08
N VAL A 233 -38.69 14.84 0.08
CA VAL A 233 -39.55 15.44 1.11
C VAL A 233 -40.13 16.80 0.65
N TRP A 234 -39.31 17.60 -0.01
CA TRP A 234 -39.79 18.89 -0.57
C TRP A 234 -40.71 18.71 -1.76
N LEU A 235 -40.48 17.71 -2.61
CA LEU A 235 -41.36 17.37 -3.73
C LEU A 235 -42.72 16.83 -3.22
N SER A 236 -42.72 15.98 -2.18
CA SER A 236 -43.96 15.50 -1.58
C SER A 236 -44.71 16.62 -0.86
N ALA A 237 -44.06 17.53 -0.15
CA ALA A 237 -44.70 18.70 0.43
C ALA A 237 -45.31 19.61 -0.65
N GLY A 238 -44.60 19.83 -1.75
CA GLY A 238 -45.13 20.57 -2.91
C GLY A 238 -46.35 19.92 -3.54
N SER A 239 -46.35 18.60 -3.73
CA SER A 239 -47.50 17.89 -4.31
C SER A 239 -48.75 17.92 -3.39
N ILE A 240 -48.54 17.87 -2.07
CA ILE A 240 -49.66 18.01 -1.10
C ILE A 240 -50.29 19.40 -1.20
N LEU A 241 -49.47 20.45 -1.28
CA LEU A 241 -49.99 21.82 -1.43
C LEU A 241 -50.81 21.98 -2.73
N VAL A 242 -50.32 21.47 -3.85
CA VAL A 242 -51.03 21.50 -5.13
C VAL A 242 -52.36 20.74 -5.04
N SER A 243 -52.39 19.60 -4.36
CA SER A 243 -53.61 18.80 -4.15
C SER A 243 -54.66 19.55 -3.31
N ILE A 244 -54.20 20.23 -2.24
CA ILE A 244 -55.09 21.03 -1.38
C ILE A 244 -55.67 22.20 -2.15
N VAL A 245 -54.90 22.94 -2.92
CA VAL A 245 -55.35 24.04 -3.75
C VAL A 245 -56.38 23.57 -4.79
N SER A 246 -56.10 22.45 -5.45
CA SER A 246 -57.02 21.83 -6.42
C SER A 246 -58.34 21.43 -5.77
N LEU A 247 -58.32 20.89 -4.55
CA LEU A 247 -59.52 20.52 -3.80
C LEU A 247 -60.38 21.76 -3.45
N ILE A 248 -59.76 22.84 -2.97
CA ILE A 248 -60.45 24.10 -2.65
C ILE A 248 -61.10 24.70 -3.89
N VAL A 249 -60.39 24.74 -5.00
CA VAL A 249 -60.96 25.27 -6.28
C VAL A 249 -62.13 24.42 -6.75
N THR A 250 -62.13 23.12 -6.51
CA THR A 250 -63.21 22.22 -6.91
C THR A 250 -64.49 22.42 -6.02
N LEU A 251 -64.24 22.71 -4.70
CA LEU A 251 -65.32 22.92 -3.73
C LEU A 251 -65.96 24.33 -3.81
N THR A 252 -65.27 25.29 -4.41
CA THR A 252 -65.75 26.67 -4.58
C THR A 252 -66.41 26.95 -5.95
N LYS A 253 -66.52 25.94 -6.78
CA LYS A 253 -67.20 25.95 -8.05
C LYS A 253 -68.56 25.22 -7.96
#